data_602776e460f8721c0971bf64579278ce
#
_entry.id   602776e460f8721c0971bf64579278ce
#
_cell.length_a   1.000
_cell.length_b   1.000
_cell.length_c   1.000
_cell.angle_alpha   90.00
_cell.angle_beta   90.00
_cell.angle_gamma   90.00
#
_symmetry.space_group_name_H-M   'P 1'
#
loop_
_entity.id
_entity.type
_entity.pdbx_description
1 polymer ?
#
loop_
_entity_poly.entity_id
_entity_poly.type
_entity_poly.pdbx_seq_one_letter_code
_entity_poly.pdbx_strand_id
1 'polypeptide(L)'
;LPDSKTELVRRGNKVVYDLGDKIVKVFNETKPVSDVFNEALNLARINECGIRSPKALEVSQLENANGWALVTEKVPGTTLAEKMTAEPQRFGEYLEMFVDLQIEIHGYTSPLLNRQRDKYARMIDSLDQLNATTRYNLQERLDGMTKEFKVCHGDFNPSNVIVGDDGQLYV
;
A
#
# COMPACT_ATOMS: atom_id res chain seq x y z
N LEU A 1 19.89 -9.95 6.88
CA LEU A 1 19.39 -10.31 5.53
C LEU A 1 20.43 -11.20 4.82
N PRO A 2 19.98 -12.23 4.04
CA PRO A 2 20.88 -13.08 3.26
C PRO A 2 21.75 -12.28 2.27
N ASP A 3 22.91 -12.82 1.91
CA ASP A 3 23.81 -12.20 0.92
C ASP A 3 23.24 -12.20 -0.51
N SER A 4 22.29 -13.09 -0.80
CA SER A 4 21.64 -13.26 -2.12
C SER A 4 20.43 -12.35 -2.35
N LYS A 5 20.35 -11.19 -1.67
CA LYS A 5 19.26 -10.22 -1.84
C LYS A 5 19.47 -9.32 -3.07
N THR A 6 18.39 -9.05 -3.79
CA THR A 6 18.36 -8.04 -4.85
C THR A 6 17.58 -6.81 -4.36
N GLU A 7 18.19 -5.63 -4.44
CA GLU A 7 17.50 -4.38 -4.12
C GLU A 7 16.57 -4.01 -5.28
N LEU A 8 15.26 -3.88 -4.98
CA LEU A 8 14.24 -3.49 -5.97
C LEU A 8 13.99 -1.99 -5.97
N VAL A 9 13.85 -1.40 -4.79
CA VAL A 9 13.48 0.02 -4.63
C VAL A 9 14.15 0.59 -3.39
N ARG A 10 14.67 1.82 -3.51
CA ARG A 10 15.15 2.62 -2.39
C ARG A 10 14.41 3.95 -2.34
N ARG A 11 13.85 4.28 -1.19
CA ARG A 11 13.21 5.58 -0.90
C ARG A 11 13.75 6.12 0.43
N GLY A 12 13.47 7.37 0.78
CA GLY A 12 14.05 8.04 1.95
C GLY A 12 13.93 7.29 3.28
N ASN A 13 12.83 6.56 3.50
CA ASN A 13 12.59 5.86 4.77
C ASN A 13 12.51 4.32 4.63
N LYS A 14 12.66 3.76 3.41
CA LYS A 14 12.60 2.32 3.19
C LYS A 14 13.46 1.83 2.03
N VAL A 15 13.90 0.58 2.14
CA VAL A 15 14.50 -0.20 1.05
C VAL A 15 13.72 -1.50 0.91
N VAL A 16 13.44 -1.89 -0.33
CA VAL A 16 12.73 -3.14 -0.65
C VAL A 16 13.70 -4.11 -1.30
N TYR A 17 13.77 -5.31 -0.75
CA TYR A 17 14.61 -6.39 -1.26
C TYR A 17 13.78 -7.57 -1.72
N ASP A 18 14.21 -8.18 -2.82
CA ASP A 18 13.75 -9.48 -3.29
C ASP A 18 14.71 -10.56 -2.76
N LEU A 19 14.16 -11.57 -2.09
CA LEU A 19 14.89 -12.73 -1.58
C LEU A 19 14.59 -14.02 -2.37
N GLY A 20 13.92 -13.91 -3.53
CA GLY A 20 13.53 -15.03 -4.36
C GLY A 20 12.08 -15.47 -4.12
N ASP A 21 11.75 -15.95 -2.95
CA ASP A 21 10.39 -16.38 -2.55
C ASP A 21 9.64 -15.35 -1.70
N LYS A 22 10.33 -14.31 -1.22
CA LYS A 22 9.82 -13.29 -0.31
C LYS A 22 10.28 -11.90 -0.70
N ILE A 23 9.48 -10.91 -0.32
CA ILE A 23 9.83 -9.49 -0.38
C ILE A 23 10.06 -8.99 1.04
N VAL A 24 11.15 -8.26 1.26
CA VAL A 24 11.48 -7.65 2.54
C VAL A 24 11.53 -6.14 2.39
N LYS A 25 10.64 -5.45 3.08
CA LYS A 25 10.65 -3.99 3.22
C LYS A 25 11.40 -3.63 4.50
N VAL A 26 12.56 -3.04 4.37
CA VAL A 26 13.37 -2.56 5.51
C VAL A 26 13.10 -1.08 5.70
N PHE A 27 12.63 -0.71 6.87
CA PHE A 27 12.35 0.67 7.27
C PHE A 27 13.45 1.18 8.21
N ASN A 28 13.86 2.42 8.03
CA ASN A 28 14.79 3.07 8.93
C ASN A 28 14.06 3.64 10.17
N GLU A 29 14.84 4.21 11.10
CA GLU A 29 14.36 4.78 12.37
C GLU A 29 13.34 5.93 12.24
N THR A 30 13.27 6.57 11.06
CA THR A 30 12.30 7.66 10.82
C THR A 30 10.88 7.15 10.59
N LYS A 31 10.70 5.85 10.29
CA LYS A 31 9.38 5.23 10.16
C LYS A 31 8.89 4.79 11.53
N PRO A 32 7.77 5.34 12.05
CA PRO A 32 7.20 4.88 13.31
C PRO A 32 6.90 3.38 13.27
N VAL A 33 7.26 2.67 14.33
CA VAL A 33 7.03 1.21 14.42
C VAL A 33 5.55 0.86 14.30
N SER A 34 4.67 1.70 14.86
CA SER A 34 3.22 1.55 14.73
C SER A 34 2.76 1.52 13.26
N ASP A 35 3.41 2.28 12.39
CA ASP A 35 3.08 2.29 10.95
C ASP A 35 3.50 1.00 10.25
N VAL A 36 4.61 0.38 10.68
CA VAL A 36 5.07 -0.92 10.14
C VAL A 36 4.08 -2.02 10.52
N PHE A 37 3.69 -2.09 11.80
CA PHE A 37 2.67 -3.04 12.25
C PHE A 37 1.32 -2.79 11.61
N ASN A 38 0.93 -1.53 11.42
CA ASN A 38 -0.32 -1.18 10.76
C ASN A 38 -0.31 -1.58 9.27
N GLU A 39 0.82 -1.48 8.58
CA GLU A 39 0.96 -1.96 7.20
C GLU A 39 0.74 -3.48 7.13
N ALA A 40 1.38 -4.25 8.01
CA ALA A 40 1.20 -5.70 8.11
C ALA A 40 -0.26 -6.08 8.45
N LEU A 41 -0.86 -5.39 9.42
CA LEU A 41 -2.24 -5.61 9.83
C LEU A 41 -3.24 -5.30 8.71
N ASN A 42 -3.02 -4.25 7.95
CA ASN A 42 -3.87 -3.90 6.81
C ASN A 42 -3.76 -4.95 5.69
N LEU A 43 -2.55 -5.47 5.40
CA LEU A 43 -2.39 -6.59 4.46
C LEU A 43 -3.20 -7.82 4.90
N ALA A 44 -3.13 -8.19 6.17
CA ALA A 44 -3.92 -9.31 6.71
C ALA A 44 -5.43 -9.05 6.53
N ARG A 45 -5.92 -7.86 6.89
CA ARG A 45 -7.34 -7.49 6.79
C ARG A 45 -7.87 -7.51 5.35
N ILE A 46 -7.09 -7.02 4.37
CA ILE A 46 -7.52 -7.04 2.97
C ILE A 46 -7.50 -8.45 2.39
N ASN A 47 -6.55 -9.31 2.80
CA ASN A 47 -6.56 -10.73 2.42
C ASN A 47 -7.80 -11.45 2.99
N GLU A 48 -8.17 -11.19 4.25
CA GLU A 48 -9.39 -11.73 4.87
C GLU A 48 -10.68 -11.29 4.16
N CYS A 49 -10.67 -10.12 3.52
CA CYS A 49 -11.78 -9.64 2.68
C CYS A 49 -11.82 -10.32 1.31
N GLY A 50 -10.80 -11.08 0.93
CA GLY A 50 -10.69 -11.72 -0.39
C GLY A 50 -10.00 -10.87 -1.46
N ILE A 51 -9.44 -9.70 -1.11
CA ILE A 51 -8.63 -8.90 -2.04
C ILE A 51 -7.28 -9.57 -2.21
N ARG A 52 -6.88 -9.80 -3.46
CA ARG A 52 -5.60 -10.42 -3.80
C ARG A 52 -4.46 -9.43 -3.53
N SER A 53 -3.65 -9.74 -2.54
CA SER A 53 -2.44 -8.99 -2.20
C SER A 53 -1.40 -9.93 -1.59
N PRO A 54 -0.10 -9.55 -1.56
CA PRO A 54 0.92 -10.32 -0.85
C PRO A 54 0.55 -10.51 0.61
N LYS A 55 0.69 -11.72 1.15
CA LYS A 55 0.44 -11.95 2.58
C LYS A 55 1.60 -11.43 3.42
N ALA A 56 1.29 -10.77 4.53
CA ALA A 56 2.28 -10.45 5.53
C ALA A 56 2.71 -11.74 6.26
N LEU A 57 4.01 -11.99 6.32
CA LEU A 57 4.57 -13.19 6.92
C LEU A 57 5.21 -12.90 8.28
N GLU A 58 5.92 -11.76 8.39
CA GLU A 58 6.68 -11.42 9.58
C GLU A 58 6.87 -9.91 9.69
N VAL A 59 6.88 -9.42 10.93
CA VAL A 59 7.39 -8.09 11.29
C VAL A 59 8.48 -8.30 12.33
N SER A 60 9.70 -7.86 12.05
CA SER A 60 10.84 -8.03 12.95
C SER A 60 11.67 -6.77 13.10
N GLN A 61 12.30 -6.63 14.26
CA GLN A 61 13.31 -5.61 14.51
C GLN A 61 14.64 -6.05 13.94
N LEU A 62 15.40 -5.13 13.35
CA LEU A 62 16.73 -5.42 12.83
C LEU A 62 17.76 -5.51 13.97
N GLU A 63 18.53 -6.59 14.03
CA GLU A 63 19.47 -6.87 15.13
C GLU A 63 20.55 -5.80 15.31
N ASN A 64 21.00 -5.14 14.25
CA ASN A 64 22.13 -4.20 14.28
C ASN A 64 21.77 -2.79 13.80
N ALA A 65 20.49 -2.45 13.78
CA ALA A 65 20.01 -1.13 13.34
C ALA A 65 18.69 -0.76 14.04
N ASN A 66 18.50 0.54 14.27
CA ASN A 66 17.25 1.07 14.83
C ASN A 66 16.11 1.07 13.78
N GLY A 67 15.87 -0.08 13.15
CA GLY A 67 14.90 -0.21 12.08
C GLY A 67 14.04 -1.46 12.21
N TRP A 68 13.04 -1.55 11.36
CA TRP A 68 12.09 -2.64 11.32
C TRP A 68 12.00 -3.22 9.92
N ALA A 69 11.68 -4.50 9.83
CA ALA A 69 11.41 -5.17 8.57
C ALA A 69 9.98 -5.72 8.55
N LEU A 70 9.32 -5.57 7.40
CA LEU A 70 8.10 -6.28 7.05
C LEU A 70 8.43 -7.27 5.93
N VAL A 71 8.20 -8.54 6.19
CA VAL A 71 8.37 -9.64 5.22
C VAL A 71 7.00 -10.02 4.67
N THR A 72 6.90 -10.10 3.35
CA THR A 72 5.68 -10.54 2.65
C THR A 72 5.99 -11.68 1.70
N GLU A 73 4.97 -12.43 1.30
CA GLU A 73 5.06 -13.29 0.12
C GLU A 73 5.51 -12.47 -1.08
N LYS A 74 6.28 -13.10 -1.98
CA LYS A 74 6.50 -12.56 -3.31
C LYS A 74 5.41 -13.10 -4.23
N VAL A 75 4.68 -12.21 -4.88
CA VAL A 75 3.77 -12.56 -5.97
C VAL A 75 4.63 -12.68 -7.24
N PRO A 76 4.73 -13.89 -7.84
CA PRO A 76 5.41 -14.06 -9.13
C PRO A 76 4.64 -13.29 -10.21
N GLY A 77 5.33 -12.46 -10.97
CA GLY A 77 4.68 -11.65 -12.01
C GLY A 77 5.45 -10.35 -12.30
N THR A 78 4.80 -9.48 -13.05
CA THR A 78 5.35 -8.22 -13.54
C THR A 78 4.38 -7.09 -13.19
N THR A 79 4.87 -5.90 -12.86
CA THR A 79 3.97 -4.77 -12.59
C THR A 79 3.18 -4.38 -13.84
N LEU A 80 1.97 -3.90 -13.63
CA LEU A 80 1.14 -3.42 -14.73
C LEU A 80 1.80 -2.25 -15.48
N ALA A 81 2.57 -1.41 -14.77
CA ALA A 81 3.35 -0.32 -15.37
C ALA A 81 4.42 -0.85 -16.34
N GLU A 82 5.13 -1.92 -15.96
CA GLU A 82 6.11 -2.57 -16.84
C GLU A 82 5.43 -3.20 -18.06
N LYS A 83 4.28 -3.86 -17.88
CA LYS A 83 3.47 -4.41 -18.99
C LYS A 83 3.03 -3.30 -19.95
N MET A 84 2.47 -2.19 -19.46
CA MET A 84 2.07 -1.05 -20.28
C MET A 84 3.24 -0.46 -21.07
N THR A 85 4.43 -0.45 -20.48
CA THR A 85 5.65 0.06 -21.14
C THR A 85 6.19 -0.91 -22.19
N ALA A 86 6.20 -2.20 -21.89
CA ALA A 86 6.73 -3.24 -22.78
C ALA A 86 5.80 -3.54 -23.97
N GLU A 87 4.49 -3.37 -23.79
CA GLU A 87 3.47 -3.72 -24.77
C GLU A 87 2.52 -2.52 -25.04
N PRO A 88 3.00 -1.39 -25.57
CA PRO A 88 2.20 -0.16 -25.70
C PRO A 88 0.98 -0.33 -26.63
N GLN A 89 1.02 -1.29 -27.55
CA GLN A 89 -0.13 -1.65 -28.42
C GLN A 89 -1.31 -2.24 -27.64
N ARG A 90 -1.07 -2.76 -26.42
CA ARG A 90 -2.09 -3.29 -25.51
C ARG A 90 -2.46 -2.33 -24.38
N PHE A 91 -2.04 -1.07 -24.45
CA PHE A 91 -2.27 -0.09 -23.39
C PHE A 91 -3.75 0.03 -23.00
N GLY A 92 -4.66 0.02 -24.00
CA GLY A 92 -6.12 0.06 -23.76
C GLY A 92 -6.62 -1.11 -22.92
N GLU A 93 -6.17 -2.33 -23.22
CA GLU A 93 -6.50 -3.55 -22.47
C GLU A 93 -6.00 -3.46 -21.01
N TYR A 94 -4.76 -3.02 -20.82
CA TYR A 94 -4.19 -2.87 -19.48
C TYR A 94 -4.88 -1.76 -18.67
N LEU A 95 -5.34 -0.70 -19.34
CA LEU A 95 -6.09 0.35 -18.69
C LEU A 95 -7.47 -0.15 -18.22
N GLU A 96 -8.16 -0.95 -19.04
CA GLU A 96 -9.43 -1.59 -18.64
C GLU A 96 -9.20 -2.51 -17.44
N MET A 97 -8.21 -3.39 -17.47
CA MET A 97 -7.86 -4.25 -16.32
C MET A 97 -7.58 -3.44 -15.04
N PHE A 98 -6.90 -2.30 -15.16
CA PHE A 98 -6.60 -1.42 -14.04
C PHE A 98 -7.85 -0.79 -13.44
N VAL A 99 -8.76 -0.29 -14.29
CA VAL A 99 -10.02 0.31 -13.87
C VAL A 99 -10.95 -0.75 -13.26
N ASP A 100 -11.05 -1.91 -13.87
CA ASP A 100 -11.88 -3.02 -13.37
C ASP A 100 -11.40 -3.49 -11.99
N LEU A 101 -10.08 -3.61 -11.78
CA LEU A 101 -9.52 -3.92 -10.47
C LEU A 101 -9.87 -2.84 -9.42
N GLN A 102 -9.83 -1.56 -9.80
CA GLN A 102 -10.24 -0.48 -8.90
C GLN A 102 -11.71 -0.58 -8.51
N ILE A 103 -12.58 -0.87 -9.48
CA ILE A 103 -14.01 -1.08 -9.25
C ILE A 103 -14.23 -2.30 -8.34
N GLU A 104 -13.51 -3.40 -8.60
CA GLU A 104 -13.54 -4.60 -7.77
C GLU A 104 -13.18 -4.27 -6.31
N ILE A 105 -12.04 -3.58 -6.09
CA ILE A 105 -11.61 -3.17 -4.73
C ILE A 105 -12.66 -2.30 -4.05
N HIS A 106 -13.27 -1.36 -4.76
CA HIS A 106 -14.32 -0.50 -4.23
C HIS A 106 -15.64 -1.25 -3.97
N GLY A 107 -15.78 -2.48 -4.45
CA GLY A 107 -16.89 -3.38 -4.12
C GLY A 107 -16.79 -3.99 -2.72
N TYR A 108 -15.59 -4.03 -2.14
CA TYR A 108 -15.39 -4.59 -0.81
C TYR A 108 -15.67 -3.58 0.30
N THR A 109 -16.08 -4.11 1.44
CA THR A 109 -16.19 -3.37 2.71
C THR A 109 -15.35 -4.09 3.76
N SER A 110 -14.57 -3.34 4.53
CA SER A 110 -13.79 -3.88 5.65
C SER A 110 -13.91 -2.94 6.84
N PRO A 111 -14.75 -3.28 7.83
CA PRO A 111 -14.97 -2.42 8.99
C PRO A 111 -13.75 -2.29 9.90
N LEU A 112 -12.77 -3.20 9.76
CA LEU A 112 -11.55 -3.21 10.55
C LEU A 112 -10.42 -2.36 9.97
N LEU A 113 -10.51 -1.96 8.69
CA LEU A 113 -9.54 -1.05 8.09
C LEU A 113 -9.66 0.36 8.68
N ASN A 114 -8.51 1.03 8.80
CA ASN A 114 -8.47 2.41 9.25
C ASN A 114 -9.23 3.32 8.27
N ARG A 115 -10.11 4.16 8.80
CA ARG A 115 -10.86 5.11 7.99
C ARG A 115 -9.94 6.25 7.51
N GLN A 116 -9.93 6.50 6.21
CA GLN A 116 -9.18 7.61 5.62
C GLN A 116 -9.61 8.96 6.20
N ARG A 117 -10.89 9.13 6.48
CA ARG A 117 -11.43 10.33 7.13
C ARG A 117 -10.76 10.62 8.46
N ASP A 118 -10.64 9.62 9.34
CA ASP A 118 -10.00 9.78 10.65
C ASP A 118 -8.50 10.13 10.51
N LYS A 119 -7.86 9.55 9.48
CA LYS A 119 -6.47 9.90 9.13
C LYS A 119 -6.36 11.36 8.72
N TYR A 120 -7.22 11.82 7.81
CA TYR A 120 -7.19 13.21 7.33
C TYR A 120 -7.56 14.21 8.43
N ALA A 121 -8.52 13.88 9.30
CA ALA A 121 -8.85 14.70 10.47
C ALA A 121 -7.61 14.93 11.35
N ARG A 122 -6.91 13.84 11.72
CA ARG A 122 -5.67 13.95 12.50
C ARG A 122 -4.57 14.72 11.77
N MET A 123 -4.43 14.56 10.45
CA MET A 123 -3.45 15.32 9.66
C MET A 123 -3.76 16.81 9.68
N ILE A 124 -5.03 17.21 9.51
CA ILE A 124 -5.45 18.62 9.57
C ILE A 124 -5.14 19.20 10.96
N ASP A 125 -5.42 18.44 12.02
CA ASP A 125 -5.18 18.89 13.40
C ASP A 125 -3.69 19.05 13.72
N SER A 126 -2.83 18.22 13.11
CA SER A 126 -1.38 18.23 13.34
C SER A 126 -0.61 19.30 12.55
N LEU A 127 -1.26 20.05 11.66
CA LEU A 127 -0.61 21.07 10.83
C LEU A 127 -0.53 22.41 11.58
N ASP A 128 0.59 22.67 12.24
CA ASP A 128 0.83 23.91 13.01
C ASP A 128 0.80 25.20 12.15
N GLN A 129 1.09 25.08 10.85
CA GLN A 129 1.09 26.21 9.90
C GLN A 129 -0.33 26.71 9.58
N LEU A 130 -1.36 25.93 9.87
CA LEU A 130 -2.74 26.32 9.61
C LEU A 130 -3.28 27.23 10.72
N ASN A 131 -3.81 28.39 10.34
CA ASN A 131 -4.59 29.20 11.28
C ASN A 131 -5.92 28.50 11.65
N ALA A 132 -6.51 28.89 12.77
CA ALA A 132 -7.73 28.26 13.29
C ALA A 132 -8.90 28.26 12.30
N THR A 133 -9.10 29.34 11.55
CA THR A 133 -10.18 29.45 10.58
C THR A 133 -9.99 28.48 9.42
N THR A 134 -8.77 28.37 8.87
CA THR A 134 -8.46 27.43 7.80
C THR A 134 -8.63 25.98 8.28
N ARG A 135 -8.16 25.66 9.48
CA ARG A 135 -8.31 24.34 10.10
C ARG A 135 -9.79 23.98 10.26
N TYR A 136 -10.58 24.89 10.81
CA TYR A 136 -12.04 24.72 10.96
C TYR A 136 -12.71 24.46 9.60
N ASN A 137 -12.42 25.28 8.60
CA ASN A 137 -13.01 25.13 7.27
C ASN A 137 -12.64 23.78 6.61
N LEU A 138 -11.41 23.28 6.82
CA LEU A 138 -11.00 21.96 6.31
C LEU A 138 -11.71 20.83 7.04
N GLN A 139 -11.89 20.91 8.36
CA GLN A 139 -12.66 19.94 9.14
C GLN A 139 -14.13 19.92 8.71
N GLU A 140 -14.78 21.09 8.58
CA GLU A 140 -16.15 21.20 8.09
C GLU A 140 -16.34 20.58 6.69
N ARG A 141 -15.38 20.82 5.77
CA ARG A 141 -15.41 20.19 4.44
C ARG A 141 -15.26 18.67 4.51
N LEU A 142 -14.35 18.18 5.35
CA LEU A 142 -14.15 16.75 5.58
C LEU A 142 -15.42 16.13 6.19
N ASP A 143 -16.08 16.84 7.11
CA ASP A 143 -17.31 16.40 7.75
C ASP A 143 -18.52 16.38 6.81
N GLY A 144 -18.54 17.26 5.84
CA GLY A 144 -19.57 17.32 4.79
C GLY A 144 -19.42 16.26 3.69
N MET A 145 -18.29 15.54 3.61
CA MET A 145 -18.11 14.50 2.60
C MET A 145 -19.00 13.28 2.87
N THR A 146 -19.48 12.64 1.81
CA THR A 146 -20.28 11.42 1.88
C THR A 146 -19.54 10.32 2.64
N LYS A 147 -20.25 9.65 3.55
CA LYS A 147 -19.68 8.56 4.37
C LYS A 147 -19.80 7.24 3.60
N GLU A 148 -18.83 6.97 2.74
CA GLU A 148 -18.70 5.69 2.06
C GLU A 148 -17.73 4.78 2.85
N PHE A 149 -18.09 3.48 2.94
CA PHE A 149 -17.29 2.48 3.67
C PHE A 149 -16.67 1.47 2.71
N LYS A 150 -16.18 1.94 1.58
CA LYS A 150 -15.52 1.12 0.57
C LYS A 150 -14.03 1.02 0.86
N VAL A 151 -13.46 -0.15 0.52
CA VAL A 151 -12.01 -0.31 0.58
C VAL A 151 -11.35 0.57 -0.47
N CYS A 152 -10.32 1.31 -0.06
CA CYS A 152 -9.49 2.13 -0.94
C CYS A 152 -8.03 1.78 -0.74
N HIS A 153 -7.27 1.66 -1.83
CA HIS A 153 -5.83 1.36 -1.78
C HIS A 153 -5.01 2.55 -1.23
N GLY A 154 -5.38 3.77 -1.58
CA GLY A 154 -4.72 4.99 -1.08
C GLY A 154 -3.47 5.43 -1.87
N ASP A 155 -2.91 4.56 -2.70
CA ASP A 155 -1.81 4.85 -3.65
C ASP A 155 -1.98 3.95 -4.90
N PHE A 156 -3.20 3.93 -5.46
CA PHE A 156 -3.55 3.07 -6.59
C PHE A 156 -2.95 3.63 -7.89
N ASN A 157 -1.91 2.95 -8.35
CA ASN A 157 -1.22 3.26 -9.61
C ASN A 157 -0.66 1.97 -10.23
N PRO A 158 -0.37 1.94 -11.54
CA PRO A 158 0.05 0.71 -12.23
C PRO A 158 1.34 0.07 -11.71
N SER A 159 2.22 0.83 -11.04
CA SER A 159 3.44 0.28 -10.44
C SER A 159 3.17 -0.49 -9.15
N ASN A 160 1.98 -0.31 -8.54
CA ASN A 160 1.53 -1.01 -7.35
C ASN A 160 0.55 -2.15 -7.67
N VAL A 161 0.36 -2.47 -8.95
CA VAL A 161 -0.45 -3.61 -9.40
C VAL A 161 0.46 -4.62 -10.08
N ILE A 162 0.40 -5.88 -9.64
CA ILE A 162 1.16 -6.99 -10.24
C ILE A 162 0.21 -7.81 -11.09
N VAL A 163 0.58 -8.04 -12.34
CA VAL A 163 0.00 -9.06 -13.20
C VAL A 163 0.73 -10.36 -12.86
N GLY A 164 0.08 -11.22 -12.11
CA GLY A 164 0.65 -12.50 -11.69
C GLY A 164 0.86 -13.46 -12.86
N ASP A 165 1.81 -14.38 -12.71
CA ASP A 165 2.07 -15.45 -13.67
C ASP A 165 0.85 -16.40 -13.83
N ASP A 166 -0.06 -16.38 -12.86
CA ASP A 166 -1.37 -17.06 -12.88
C ASP A 166 -2.45 -16.27 -13.65
N GLY A 167 -2.11 -15.11 -14.20
CA GLY A 167 -3.03 -14.22 -14.92
C GLY A 167 -3.94 -13.39 -14.01
N GLN A 168 -3.79 -13.45 -12.67
CA GLN A 168 -4.57 -12.64 -11.74
C GLN A 168 -3.89 -11.31 -11.43
N LEU A 169 -4.69 -10.31 -11.02
CA LEU A 169 -4.14 -9.03 -10.55
C LEU A 169 -4.02 -9.04 -9.03
N TYR A 170 -2.91 -8.50 -8.55
CA TYR A 170 -2.58 -8.32 -7.12
C TYR A 170 -2.25 -6.86 -6.82
N VAL A 171 -2.61 -6.37 -5.63
CA VAL A 171 -2.36 -5.00 -5.18
C VAL A 171 -1.54 -4.96 -3.89
#